data_45f459ff63a650ec0957df0763d195ba
#
_entry.id   45f459ff63a650ec0957df0763d195ba
#
_cell.length_a   1.000
_cell.length_b   1.000
_cell.length_c   1.000
_cell.angle_alpha   90.00
_cell.angle_beta   90.00
_cell.angle_gamma   90.00
#
_symmetry.space_group_name_H-M   'P 1'
#
loop_
_entity.id
_entity.type
_entity.pdbx_description
1 polymer ?
#
loop_
_entity_poly.entity_id
_entity_poly.type
_entity_poly.pdbx_seq_one_letter_code
_entity_poly.pdbx_strand_id
1 'polypeptide(L)'
;MHSSSSMGKVGSLGSPRKLAVIGLVLFFVGFALGGVGNQVTGALVVLPFADTITALGFVLALFAAARAGTRIRQILIVGIIYGIGTFYLGEPHENHVGSGFGLGLSHIQHISLGLLLMVIATVTSVVLAYYHTRTVTVRR
;
A
#
# COMPACT_ATOMS: atom_id res chain seq x y z
N MET A 1 33.24 -34.27 -21.64
CA MET A 1 32.15 -34.32 -20.69
C MET A 1 31.83 -32.90 -20.25
N HIS A 2 30.87 -32.25 -20.90
CA HIS A 2 30.38 -30.92 -20.50
C HIS A 2 29.14 -31.11 -19.65
N SER A 3 29.30 -30.93 -18.33
CA SER A 3 28.21 -30.82 -17.39
C SER A 3 27.57 -29.43 -17.50
N SER A 4 26.51 -29.31 -18.28
CA SER A 4 25.66 -28.11 -18.30
C SER A 4 24.77 -28.19 -17.07
N SER A 5 25.18 -27.49 -16.01
CA SER A 5 24.31 -27.22 -14.86
C SER A 5 23.14 -26.36 -15.34
N SER A 6 21.96 -26.99 -15.47
CA SER A 6 20.69 -26.31 -15.61
C SER A 6 20.42 -25.54 -14.31
N MET A 7 20.88 -24.28 -14.24
CA MET A 7 20.39 -23.34 -13.26
C MET A 7 18.88 -23.19 -13.46
N GLY A 8 18.12 -23.81 -12.57
CA GLY A 8 16.68 -23.74 -12.57
C GLY A 8 16.24 -22.28 -12.65
N LYS A 9 15.42 -21.96 -13.63
CA LYS A 9 14.70 -20.67 -13.68
C LYS A 9 13.89 -20.54 -12.41
N VAL A 10 14.42 -19.85 -11.43
CA VAL A 10 13.65 -19.32 -10.30
C VAL A 10 12.52 -18.53 -10.92
N GLY A 11 11.29 -19.02 -10.75
CA GLY A 11 10.11 -18.49 -11.41
C GLY A 11 10.07 -16.97 -11.32
N SER A 12 10.00 -16.30 -12.44
CA SER A 12 10.02 -14.85 -12.52
C SER A 12 8.77 -14.33 -11.81
N LEU A 13 8.89 -13.96 -10.55
CA LEU A 13 7.95 -13.06 -9.90
C LEU A 13 7.72 -11.91 -10.87
N GLY A 14 6.51 -11.76 -11.38
CA GLY A 14 6.12 -10.91 -12.50
C GLY A 14 6.82 -9.54 -12.55
N SER A 15 6.75 -8.86 -13.67
CA SER A 15 7.42 -7.56 -13.84
C SER A 15 6.99 -6.58 -12.73
N PRO A 16 7.86 -5.66 -12.28
CA PRO A 16 7.52 -4.67 -11.25
C PRO A 16 6.22 -3.91 -11.55
N ARG A 17 5.95 -3.63 -12.82
CA ARG A 17 4.71 -2.97 -13.24
C ARG A 17 3.47 -3.82 -12.97
N LYS A 18 3.50 -5.12 -13.28
CA LYS A 18 2.38 -6.02 -13.00
C LYS A 18 2.13 -6.13 -11.50
N LEU A 19 3.19 -6.27 -10.70
CA LEU A 19 3.08 -6.30 -9.24
C LEU A 19 2.50 -5.00 -8.68
N ALA A 20 2.91 -3.85 -9.22
CA ALA A 20 2.38 -2.55 -8.81
C ALA A 20 0.87 -2.43 -9.09
N VAL A 21 0.43 -2.86 -10.27
CA VAL A 21 -1.01 -2.86 -10.62
C VAL A 21 -1.80 -3.82 -9.73
N ILE A 22 -1.29 -5.03 -9.51
CA ILE A 22 -1.94 -5.99 -8.61
C ILE A 22 -2.04 -5.41 -7.19
N GLY A 23 -0.97 -4.79 -6.70
CA GLY A 23 -0.97 -4.11 -5.39
C GLY A 23 -2.02 -3.00 -5.31
N LEU A 24 -2.12 -2.17 -6.35
CA LEU A 24 -3.12 -1.11 -6.41
C LEU A 24 -4.56 -1.66 -6.42
N VAL A 25 -4.82 -2.70 -7.21
CA VAL A 25 -6.14 -3.35 -7.28
C VAL A 25 -6.50 -3.94 -5.92
N LEU A 26 -5.59 -4.68 -5.29
CA LEU A 26 -5.83 -5.26 -3.95
C LEU A 26 -6.10 -4.17 -2.91
N PHE A 27 -5.35 -3.07 -2.95
CA PHE A 27 -5.57 -1.94 -2.05
C PHE A 27 -7.01 -1.41 -2.15
N PHE A 28 -7.49 -1.14 -3.36
CA PHE A 28 -8.86 -0.63 -3.55
C PHE A 28 -9.94 -1.68 -3.30
N VAL A 29 -9.68 -2.95 -3.59
CA VAL A 29 -10.60 -4.05 -3.25
C VAL A 29 -10.77 -4.17 -1.73
N GLY A 30 -9.65 -4.16 -0.99
CA GLY A 30 -9.71 -4.18 0.48
C GLY A 30 -10.47 -2.98 1.03
N PHE A 31 -10.21 -1.82 0.47
CA PHE A 31 -10.89 -0.59 0.84
C PHE A 31 -12.41 -0.63 0.58
N ALA A 32 -12.82 -1.11 -0.58
CA ALA A 32 -14.23 -1.27 -0.92
C ALA A 32 -14.92 -2.31 -0.03
N LEU A 33 -14.25 -3.43 0.27
CA LEU A 33 -14.76 -4.44 1.19
C LEU A 33 -14.95 -3.90 2.60
N GLY A 34 -14.02 -3.07 3.11
CA GLY A 34 -14.15 -2.41 4.40
C GLY A 34 -15.35 -1.46 4.45
N GLY A 35 -15.55 -0.67 3.41
CA GLY A 35 -16.70 0.25 3.30
C GLY A 35 -18.04 -0.48 3.25
N VAL A 36 -18.15 -1.53 2.43
CA VAL A 36 -19.37 -2.34 2.32
C VAL A 36 -19.62 -3.17 3.58
N GLY A 37 -18.58 -3.79 4.12
CA GLY A 37 -18.66 -4.62 5.32
C GLY A 37 -19.17 -3.87 6.54
N ASN A 38 -18.76 -2.62 6.68
CA ASN A 38 -19.22 -1.76 7.78
C ASN A 38 -20.72 -1.44 7.70
N GLN A 39 -21.31 -1.42 6.51
CA GLN A 39 -22.72 -1.12 6.31
C GLN A 39 -23.65 -2.34 6.40
N VAL A 40 -23.15 -3.53 6.02
CA VAL A 40 -24.02 -4.70 5.77
C VAL A 40 -23.95 -5.75 6.88
N THR A 41 -22.85 -5.97 7.56
CA THR A 41 -22.64 -7.16 8.40
C THR A 41 -22.29 -6.89 9.86
N GLY A 42 -22.32 -5.65 10.33
CA GLY A 42 -21.72 -5.39 11.64
C GLY A 42 -20.23 -5.74 11.65
N ALA A 43 -19.44 -4.77 11.59
CA ALA A 43 -18.02 -4.63 11.32
C ALA A 43 -17.01 -5.69 11.80
N LEU A 44 -17.36 -6.57 12.74
CA LEU A 44 -16.38 -7.38 13.49
C LEU A 44 -15.68 -8.47 12.68
N VAL A 45 -16.30 -9.00 11.63
CA VAL A 45 -15.74 -10.13 10.87
C VAL A 45 -15.07 -9.67 9.56
N VAL A 46 -15.63 -8.68 8.89
CA VAL A 46 -15.16 -8.26 7.55
C VAL A 46 -14.00 -7.28 7.63
N LEU A 47 -13.96 -6.41 8.63
CA LEU A 47 -12.92 -5.38 8.78
C LEU A 47 -11.50 -5.94 8.84
N PRO A 48 -11.16 -6.98 9.64
CA PRO A 48 -9.80 -7.50 9.69
C PRO A 48 -9.32 -8.04 8.33
N PHE A 49 -10.21 -8.64 7.55
CA PHE A 49 -9.88 -9.11 6.20
C PHE A 49 -9.69 -7.95 5.23
N ALA A 50 -10.57 -6.96 5.28
CA ALA A 50 -10.48 -5.77 4.44
C ALA A 50 -9.19 -4.99 4.70
N ASP A 51 -8.84 -4.78 5.96
CA ASP A 51 -7.60 -4.11 6.37
C ASP A 51 -6.37 -4.90 5.94
N THR A 52 -6.40 -6.22 6.11
CA THR A 52 -5.32 -7.11 5.66
C THR A 52 -5.13 -7.02 4.15
N ILE A 53 -6.19 -7.07 3.36
CA ILE A 53 -6.13 -6.98 1.89
C ILE A 53 -5.60 -5.60 1.47
N THR A 54 -6.06 -4.54 2.12
CA THR A 54 -5.59 -3.18 1.86
C THR A 54 -4.09 -3.04 2.15
N ALA A 55 -3.64 -3.54 3.30
CA ALA A 55 -2.24 -3.51 3.69
C ALA A 55 -1.36 -4.34 2.75
N LEU A 56 -1.80 -5.55 2.37
CA LEU A 56 -1.11 -6.39 1.39
C LEU A 56 -1.00 -5.69 0.03
N GLY A 57 -2.05 -5.01 -0.40
CA GLY A 57 -2.04 -4.21 -1.62
C GLY A 57 -0.96 -3.13 -1.60
N PHE A 58 -0.87 -2.37 -0.52
CA PHE A 58 0.18 -1.37 -0.33
C PHE A 58 1.59 -1.99 -0.30
N VAL A 59 1.79 -3.03 0.51
CA VAL A 59 3.09 -3.71 0.62
C VAL A 59 3.55 -4.24 -0.74
N LEU A 60 2.65 -4.81 -1.53
CA LEU A 60 2.96 -5.32 -2.87
C LEU A 60 3.34 -4.20 -3.84
N ALA A 61 2.64 -3.04 -3.79
CA ALA A 61 2.98 -1.86 -4.58
C ALA A 61 4.35 -1.28 -4.17
N LEU A 62 4.63 -1.21 -2.87
CA LEU A 62 5.90 -0.75 -2.33
C LEU A 62 7.06 -1.70 -2.70
N PHE A 63 6.84 -3.00 -2.62
CA PHE A 63 7.78 -4.03 -3.06
C PHE A 63 8.07 -3.93 -4.55
N ALA A 64 7.05 -3.67 -5.36
CA ALA A 64 7.22 -3.44 -6.79
C ALA A 64 8.10 -2.21 -7.07
N ALA A 65 7.93 -1.12 -6.33
CA ALA A 65 8.79 0.06 -6.42
C ALA A 65 10.25 -0.27 -6.03
N ALA A 66 10.45 -1.02 -4.94
CA ALA A 66 11.78 -1.47 -4.53
C ALA A 66 12.45 -2.32 -5.61
N ARG A 67 11.74 -3.29 -6.19
CA ARG A 67 12.24 -4.12 -7.31
C ARG A 67 12.53 -3.33 -8.60
N ALA A 68 11.85 -2.22 -8.80
CA ALA A 68 12.11 -1.32 -9.91
C ALA A 68 13.38 -0.48 -9.73
N GLY A 69 14.04 -0.54 -8.57
CA GLY A 69 15.26 0.20 -8.26
C GLY A 69 15.02 1.57 -7.60
N THR A 70 13.86 1.76 -7.00
CA THR A 70 13.58 2.98 -6.22
C THR A 70 14.55 3.09 -5.04
N ARG A 71 15.03 4.30 -4.75
CA ARG A 71 15.96 4.55 -3.65
C ARG A 71 15.30 4.25 -2.32
N ILE A 72 16.04 3.61 -1.41
CA ILE A 72 15.54 3.25 -0.06
C ILE A 72 14.92 4.43 0.70
N ARG A 73 15.47 5.62 0.55
CA ARG A 73 14.92 6.83 1.17
C ARG A 73 13.49 7.12 0.71
N GLN A 74 13.19 6.95 -0.58
CA GLN A 74 11.84 7.15 -1.12
C GLN A 74 10.88 6.08 -0.60
N ILE A 75 11.34 4.82 -0.53
CA ILE A 75 10.58 3.71 0.05
C ILE A 75 10.19 4.00 1.50
N LEU A 76 11.17 4.46 2.30
CA LEU A 76 10.93 4.80 3.72
C LEU A 76 9.94 5.97 3.87
N ILE A 77 10.07 7.03 3.08
CA ILE A 77 9.15 8.16 3.13
C ILE A 77 7.72 7.71 2.82
N VAL A 78 7.53 6.92 1.78
CA VAL A 78 6.22 6.41 1.39
C VAL A 78 5.65 5.49 2.47
N GLY A 79 6.48 4.62 3.06
CA GLY A 79 6.09 3.76 4.19
C GLY A 79 5.64 4.56 5.41
N ILE A 80 6.35 5.63 5.74
CA ILE A 80 5.99 6.53 6.86
C ILE A 80 4.65 7.23 6.58
N ILE A 81 4.44 7.75 5.37
CA ILE A 81 3.18 8.40 4.99
C ILE A 81 2.00 7.41 5.14
N TYR A 82 2.18 6.16 4.70
CA TYR A 82 1.16 5.13 4.87
C TYR A 82 0.91 4.82 6.35
N GLY A 83 1.97 4.67 7.15
CA GLY A 83 1.87 4.42 8.59
C GLY A 83 1.15 5.54 9.35
N ILE A 84 1.41 6.79 9.00
CA ILE A 84 0.66 7.94 9.54
C ILE A 84 -0.82 7.84 9.15
N GLY A 85 -1.10 7.48 7.89
CA GLY A 85 -2.48 7.30 7.42
C GLY A 85 -3.23 6.23 8.20
N THR A 86 -2.61 5.07 8.44
CA THR A 86 -3.21 3.99 9.24
C THR A 86 -3.42 4.40 10.69
N PHE A 87 -2.50 5.18 11.27
CA PHE A 87 -2.64 5.71 12.62
C PHE A 87 -3.88 6.61 12.75
N TYR A 88 -4.09 7.53 11.80
CA TYR A 88 -5.28 8.39 11.80
C TYR A 88 -6.59 7.60 11.59
N LEU A 89 -6.53 6.45 10.89
CA LEU A 89 -7.71 5.61 10.71
C LEU A 89 -8.04 4.77 11.95
N GLY A 90 -7.02 4.32 12.68
CA GLY A 90 -7.12 3.38 13.79
C GLY A 90 -7.38 4.01 15.15
N GLU A 91 -7.46 5.33 15.27
CA GLU A 91 -7.75 5.96 16.56
C GLU A 91 -9.14 5.56 17.08
N PRO A 92 -9.22 4.95 18.28
CA PRO A 92 -10.49 4.50 18.86
C PRO A 92 -11.42 5.68 19.14
N HIS A 93 -12.68 5.52 18.79
CA HIS A 93 -13.73 6.54 18.74
C HIS A 93 -14.18 7.10 20.10
N GLU A 94 -13.69 6.59 21.21
CA GLU A 94 -14.44 6.74 22.44
C GLU A 94 -14.12 7.97 23.30
N ASN A 95 -13.02 8.68 23.16
CA ASN A 95 -12.72 9.76 24.12
C ASN A 95 -11.82 10.92 23.65
N HIS A 96 -11.69 11.18 22.37
CA HIS A 96 -10.67 12.14 21.92
C HIS A 96 -11.21 13.40 21.23
N VAL A 97 -11.93 14.20 22.00
CA VAL A 97 -11.97 15.64 21.74
C VAL A 97 -10.54 16.16 21.95
N GLY A 98 -9.73 16.21 20.87
CA GLY A 98 -8.44 16.89 20.91
C GLY A 98 -7.18 16.04 20.71
N SER A 99 -7.25 14.72 20.46
CA SER A 99 -6.04 13.87 20.44
C SER A 99 -5.33 13.71 19.09
N GLY A 100 -5.85 14.13 17.98
CA GLY A 100 -5.19 14.02 16.68
C GLY A 100 -3.94 14.87 16.56
N PHE A 101 -2.83 14.51 17.23
CA PHE A 101 -1.62 15.31 17.31
C PHE A 101 -1.86 16.79 17.68
N GLY A 102 -2.91 17.08 18.42
CA GLY A 102 -3.27 18.46 18.77
C GLY A 102 -3.86 19.29 17.62
N LEU A 103 -4.23 18.66 16.51
CA LEU A 103 -4.73 19.39 15.33
C LEU A 103 -6.20 19.80 15.43
N GLY A 104 -6.93 19.39 16.47
CA GLY A 104 -8.34 19.76 16.68
C GLY A 104 -9.29 19.29 15.57
N LEU A 105 -8.93 18.23 14.83
CA LEU A 105 -9.71 17.71 13.72
C LEU A 105 -10.97 17.01 14.22
N SER A 106 -12.10 17.16 13.51
CA SER A 106 -13.29 16.38 13.75
C SER A 106 -13.07 14.90 13.33
N HIS A 107 -13.90 13.99 13.84
CA HIS A 107 -13.82 12.57 13.52
C HIS A 107 -13.81 12.28 12.00
N ILE A 108 -14.68 12.95 11.24
CA ILE A 108 -14.74 12.80 9.78
C ILE A 108 -13.44 13.27 9.12
N GLN A 109 -12.84 14.36 9.62
CA GLN A 109 -11.58 14.88 9.09
C GLN A 109 -10.41 13.92 9.36
N HIS A 110 -10.36 13.28 10.51
CA HIS A 110 -9.36 12.27 10.83
C HIS A 110 -9.42 11.09 9.85
N ILE A 111 -10.59 10.49 9.68
CA ILE A 111 -10.79 9.39 8.74
C ILE A 111 -10.41 9.81 7.33
N SER A 112 -10.90 10.96 6.88
CA SER A 112 -10.63 11.45 5.53
C SER A 112 -9.14 11.71 5.30
N LEU A 113 -8.42 12.26 6.27
CA LEU A 113 -6.99 12.50 6.20
C LEU A 113 -6.21 11.17 6.17
N GLY A 114 -6.56 10.23 7.04
CA GLY A 114 -5.94 8.90 7.08
C GLY A 114 -6.08 8.19 5.73
N LEU A 115 -7.29 8.16 5.18
CA LEU A 115 -7.57 7.57 3.88
C LEU A 115 -6.78 8.24 2.75
N LEU A 116 -6.77 9.56 2.73
CA LEU A 116 -6.04 10.34 1.72
C LEU A 116 -4.54 10.01 1.75
N LEU A 117 -3.93 9.94 2.93
CA LEU A 117 -2.52 9.60 3.09
C LEU A 117 -2.20 8.18 2.60
N MET A 118 -3.06 7.21 2.91
CA MET A 118 -2.88 5.83 2.46
C MET A 118 -2.99 5.72 0.93
N VAL A 119 -3.96 6.41 0.32
CA VAL A 119 -4.11 6.46 -1.15
C VAL A 119 -2.90 7.11 -1.79
N ILE A 120 -2.46 8.27 -1.29
CA ILE A 120 -1.28 8.97 -1.80
C ILE A 120 -0.05 8.06 -1.73
N ALA A 121 0.19 7.39 -0.60
CA ALA A 121 1.33 6.49 -0.44
C ALA A 121 1.29 5.33 -1.44
N THR A 122 0.12 4.69 -1.61
CA THR A 122 -0.05 3.57 -2.53
C THR A 122 0.14 3.99 -3.99
N VAL A 123 -0.50 5.08 -4.40
CA VAL A 123 -0.36 5.62 -5.77
C VAL A 123 1.09 6.04 -6.04
N THR A 124 1.75 6.68 -5.07
CA THR A 124 3.16 7.05 -5.19
C THR A 124 4.05 5.83 -5.38
N SER A 125 3.81 4.73 -4.65
CA SER A 125 4.54 3.46 -4.84
C SER A 125 4.41 2.94 -6.27
N VAL A 126 3.19 2.97 -6.81
CA VAL A 126 2.93 2.55 -8.21
C VAL A 126 3.65 3.44 -9.20
N VAL A 127 3.58 4.75 -9.04
CA VAL A 127 4.27 5.72 -9.92
C VAL A 127 5.79 5.50 -9.89
N LEU A 128 6.38 5.29 -8.71
CA LEU A 128 7.79 4.98 -8.57
C LEU A 128 8.19 3.69 -9.28
N ALA A 129 7.37 2.63 -9.17
CA ALA A 129 7.59 1.37 -9.88
C ALA A 129 7.59 1.56 -11.41
N TYR A 130 6.68 2.37 -11.93
CA TYR A 130 6.59 2.66 -13.37
C TYR A 130 7.73 3.54 -13.87
N TYR A 131 8.08 4.58 -13.11
CA TYR A 131 9.12 5.52 -13.49
C TYR A 131 10.50 4.83 -13.60
N HIS A 132 10.88 4.09 -12.58
CA HIS A 132 12.19 3.43 -12.56
C HIS A 132 12.30 2.30 -13.59
N THR A 133 11.22 1.57 -13.88
CA THR A 133 11.23 0.57 -14.96
C THR A 133 11.43 1.18 -16.35
N ARG A 134 11.00 2.42 -16.59
CA ARG A 134 11.25 3.10 -17.88
C ARG A 134 12.72 3.49 -18.05
N THR A 135 13.34 3.99 -16.99
CA THR A 135 14.74 4.48 -17.06
C THR A 135 15.75 3.35 -17.31
N VAL A 136 15.48 2.14 -16.84
CA VAL A 136 16.35 0.97 -17.10
C VAL A 136 16.25 0.49 -18.54
N THR A 137 15.09 0.59 -19.17
CA THR A 137 14.89 0.14 -20.56
C THR A 137 15.55 1.07 -21.59
N VAL A 138 15.68 2.36 -21.30
CA VAL A 138 16.28 3.37 -22.18
C VAL A 138 17.82 3.31 -22.18
N ARG A 139 18.43 2.71 -21.16
CA ARG A 139 19.90 2.61 -21.05
C ARG A 139 20.50 1.33 -21.65
N ARG A 140 19.71 0.47 -22.24
CA ARG A 140 20.13 -0.72 -23.01
C ARG A 140 19.99 -0.49 -24.50
#